data_ab56ed351f756c4b47199188c8ce7689
#
_entry.id   ab56ed351f756c4b47199188c8ce7689
#
_cell.length_a   1.000
_cell.length_b   1.000
_cell.length_c   1.000
_cell.angle_alpha   90.00
_cell.angle_beta   90.00
_cell.angle_gamma   90.00
#
_symmetry.space_group_name_H-M   'P 1'
#
loop_
_entity.id
_entity.type
_entity.pdbx_description
1 polymer ?
#
loop_
_entity_poly.entity_id
_entity_poly.type
_entity_poly.pdbx_seq_one_letter_code
_entity_poly.pdbx_strand_id
1 'polypeptide(L)'
;MTAPGVVKIVEAEVPEPNSNQVQINVKRIGICGSDVHVWHGAHPFTSYPVIQGHEYCGIVSKIGADVTDICVGQLVTALPQEVCGECVPCRRGNWHLCDNLKVRGFQAPGCAQDYFVTEIDKVIVLPESFTLEQGAFIEPLAVASHSTSRAGLLRGANIAVIGAGTIGNFVGQMAQAKGAKVLIGDVSETRLGVARACGLEHVFNPEIDHLSKAADSVFGSEGLDIVFDCAGAQLSLYAAICSVNKG
;
A
#
# COMPACT_ATOMS: atom_id res chain seq x y z
N MET A 1 -11.49 -3.35 16.07
CA MET A 1 -10.84 -2.57 17.15
C MET A 1 -11.89 -1.74 17.85
N THR A 2 -12.01 -1.81 19.18
CA THR A 2 -13.09 -1.16 19.93
C THR A 2 -12.66 0.15 20.59
N ALA A 3 -11.36 0.34 20.78
CA ALA A 3 -10.71 1.54 21.28
C ALA A 3 -9.21 1.47 20.94
N PRO A 4 -8.43 2.55 21.06
CA PRO A 4 -6.98 2.50 20.94
C PRO A 4 -6.37 1.40 21.81
N GLY A 5 -5.50 0.57 21.26
CA GLY A 5 -4.88 -0.56 21.94
C GLY A 5 -5.78 -1.75 22.26
N VAL A 6 -7.06 -1.75 21.82
CA VAL A 6 -8.03 -2.80 22.18
C VAL A 6 -8.62 -3.47 20.94
N VAL A 7 -8.10 -4.65 20.60
CA VAL A 7 -8.69 -5.53 19.57
C VAL A 7 -9.60 -6.56 20.25
N LYS A 8 -10.78 -6.78 19.67
CA LYS A 8 -11.68 -7.87 20.06
C LYS A 8 -12.07 -8.66 18.82
N ILE A 9 -12.04 -9.98 18.93
CA ILE A 9 -12.66 -10.88 17.97
C ILE A 9 -14.11 -11.07 18.42
N VAL A 10 -15.03 -10.87 17.49
CA VAL A 10 -16.47 -10.98 17.76
C VAL A 10 -17.10 -11.86 16.70
N GLU A 11 -18.13 -12.60 17.08
CA GLU A 11 -18.98 -13.31 16.13
C GLU A 11 -19.96 -12.30 15.51
N ALA A 12 -20.19 -12.44 14.21
CA ALA A 12 -21.13 -11.62 13.45
C ALA A 12 -21.88 -12.50 12.43
N GLU A 13 -23.05 -12.05 12.02
CA GLU A 13 -23.75 -12.68 10.91
C GLU A 13 -22.95 -12.53 9.62
N VAL A 14 -22.94 -13.60 8.81
CA VAL A 14 -22.27 -13.57 7.50
C VAL A 14 -23.06 -12.63 6.58
N PRO A 15 -22.42 -11.56 6.06
CA PRO A 15 -23.14 -10.59 5.24
C PRO A 15 -23.54 -11.21 3.89
N GLU A 16 -24.79 -11.02 3.48
CA GLU A 16 -25.29 -11.45 2.17
C GLU A 16 -25.12 -10.34 1.13
N PRO A 17 -24.66 -10.66 -0.11
CA PRO A 17 -24.50 -9.67 -1.16
C PRO A 17 -25.85 -9.22 -1.72
N ASN A 18 -26.02 -7.93 -1.97
CA ASN A 18 -27.10 -7.39 -2.79
C ASN A 18 -26.90 -7.76 -4.28
N SER A 19 -27.85 -7.37 -5.14
CA SER A 19 -27.87 -7.80 -6.54
C SER A 19 -26.59 -7.44 -7.33
N ASN A 20 -25.92 -6.32 -7.01
CA ASN A 20 -24.71 -5.85 -7.68
C ASN A 20 -23.42 -6.01 -6.83
N GLN A 21 -23.47 -6.86 -5.81
CA GLN A 21 -22.36 -7.07 -4.89
C GLN A 21 -21.78 -8.48 -4.98
N VAL A 22 -20.55 -8.60 -4.47
CA VAL A 22 -19.82 -9.87 -4.36
C VAL A 22 -19.48 -10.10 -2.89
N GLN A 23 -19.73 -11.31 -2.41
CA GLN A 23 -19.24 -11.78 -1.12
C GLN A 23 -17.90 -12.48 -1.32
N ILE A 24 -16.91 -12.07 -0.55
CA ILE A 24 -15.54 -12.57 -0.60
C ILE A 24 -15.24 -13.28 0.73
N ASN A 25 -14.85 -14.55 0.66
CA ASN A 25 -14.24 -15.27 1.78
C ASN A 25 -12.77 -14.83 1.87
N VAL A 26 -12.44 -13.98 2.84
CA VAL A 26 -11.10 -13.42 3.03
C VAL A 26 -10.12 -14.51 3.46
N LYS A 27 -9.00 -14.61 2.78
CA LYS A 27 -7.99 -15.66 3.02
C LYS A 27 -6.68 -15.12 3.58
N ARG A 28 -6.29 -13.92 3.18
CA ARG A 28 -5.10 -13.22 3.68
C ARG A 28 -5.39 -11.75 3.81
N ILE A 29 -4.87 -11.16 4.86
CA ILE A 29 -4.85 -9.70 5.06
C ILE A 29 -3.43 -9.26 5.34
N GLY A 30 -3.04 -8.10 4.80
CA GLY A 30 -1.87 -7.34 5.19
C GLY A 30 -2.18 -6.44 6.39
N ILE A 31 -1.17 -6.09 7.14
CA ILE A 31 -1.25 -5.09 8.22
C ILE A 31 -0.44 -3.88 7.76
N CYS A 32 -1.13 -2.81 7.40
CA CYS A 32 -0.54 -1.55 6.99
C CYS A 32 0.02 -0.77 8.19
N GLY A 33 1.00 0.09 7.94
CA GLY A 33 1.43 1.08 8.94
C GLY A 33 0.30 1.96 9.45
N SER A 34 -0.70 2.23 8.62
CA SER A 34 -1.92 2.97 9.01
C SER A 34 -2.77 2.22 10.03
N ASP A 35 -2.84 0.88 9.97
CA ASP A 35 -3.51 0.07 10.99
C ASP A 35 -2.82 0.19 12.35
N VAL A 36 -1.48 0.30 12.34
CA VAL A 36 -0.69 0.56 13.55
C VAL A 36 -0.98 1.96 14.10
N HIS A 37 -1.15 2.97 13.25
CA HIS A 37 -1.59 4.30 13.70
C HIS A 37 -3.00 4.29 14.30
N VAL A 38 -3.92 3.50 13.76
CA VAL A 38 -5.24 3.27 14.37
C VAL A 38 -5.07 2.59 15.73
N TRP A 39 -4.22 1.57 15.83
CA TRP A 39 -3.92 0.91 17.12
C TRP A 39 -3.48 1.91 18.20
N HIS A 40 -2.61 2.85 17.84
CA HIS A 40 -2.13 3.89 18.75
C HIS A 40 -3.10 5.07 18.98
N GLY A 41 -4.25 5.08 18.31
CA GLY A 41 -5.19 6.22 18.37
C GLY A 41 -4.68 7.47 17.67
N ALA A 42 -3.68 7.34 16.81
CA ALA A 42 -3.02 8.44 16.10
C ALA A 42 -3.56 8.67 14.68
N HIS A 43 -4.44 7.78 14.17
CA HIS A 43 -5.00 7.95 12.83
C HIS A 43 -6.09 9.04 12.83
N PRO A 44 -5.94 10.15 12.07
CA PRO A 44 -6.74 11.35 12.24
C PRO A 44 -8.21 11.22 11.80
N PHE A 45 -8.54 10.20 11.00
CA PHE A 45 -9.86 10.05 10.38
C PHE A 45 -10.62 8.79 10.84
N THR A 46 -10.10 8.06 11.83
CA THR A 46 -10.77 6.84 12.31
C THR A 46 -11.56 7.09 13.56
N SER A 47 -12.79 6.59 13.59
CA SER A 47 -13.64 6.53 14.79
C SER A 47 -13.80 5.08 15.25
N TYR A 48 -13.85 4.86 16.56
CA TYR A 48 -14.06 3.54 17.16
C TYR A 48 -15.52 3.32 17.51
N PRO A 49 -16.06 2.09 17.42
CA PRO A 49 -15.37 0.87 16.97
C PRO A 49 -15.19 0.82 15.44
N VAL A 50 -14.14 0.13 14.96
CA VAL A 50 -13.88 -0.08 13.54
C VAL A 50 -13.42 -1.51 13.27
N ILE A 51 -13.87 -2.11 12.18
CA ILE A 51 -13.29 -3.31 11.58
C ILE A 51 -12.15 -2.84 10.68
N GLN A 52 -10.91 -3.18 11.03
CA GLN A 52 -9.73 -2.78 10.26
C GLN A 52 -9.51 -3.62 9.01
N GLY A 53 -8.44 -3.31 8.27
CA GLY A 53 -7.96 -4.06 7.11
C GLY A 53 -8.45 -3.50 5.78
N HIS A 54 -7.52 -3.30 4.88
CA HIS A 54 -7.73 -2.79 3.51
C HIS A 54 -6.79 -3.43 2.50
N GLU A 55 -5.79 -4.16 2.97
CA GLU A 55 -4.86 -4.97 2.17
C GLU A 55 -5.29 -6.43 2.28
N TYR A 56 -5.89 -7.02 1.26
CA TYR A 56 -6.39 -8.39 1.37
C TYR A 56 -6.51 -9.11 0.04
N CYS A 57 -6.62 -10.42 0.13
CA CYS A 57 -7.16 -11.21 -0.94
C CYS A 57 -8.09 -12.31 -0.40
N GLY A 58 -8.97 -12.78 -1.24
CA GLY A 58 -9.92 -13.83 -0.89
C GLY A 58 -10.49 -14.53 -2.11
N ILE A 59 -11.40 -15.42 -1.84
CA ILE A 59 -12.10 -16.20 -2.85
C ILE A 59 -13.57 -15.76 -2.90
N VAL A 60 -14.08 -15.53 -4.09
CA VAL A 60 -15.51 -15.24 -4.28
C VAL A 60 -16.34 -16.40 -3.77
N SER A 61 -17.21 -16.14 -2.78
CA SER A 61 -18.07 -17.16 -2.16
C SER A 61 -19.52 -17.08 -2.63
N LYS A 62 -20.02 -15.85 -2.88
CA LYS A 62 -21.35 -15.60 -3.44
C LYS A 62 -21.32 -14.39 -4.35
N ILE A 63 -22.24 -14.34 -5.31
CA ILE A 63 -22.44 -13.20 -6.21
C ILE A 63 -23.91 -12.78 -6.19
N GLY A 64 -24.15 -11.48 -6.32
CA GLY A 64 -25.50 -10.94 -6.51
C GLY A 64 -26.09 -11.27 -7.88
N ALA A 65 -27.39 -11.13 -8.01
CA ALA A 65 -28.12 -11.58 -9.20
C ALA A 65 -27.75 -10.81 -10.50
N ASP A 66 -27.26 -9.56 -10.37
CA ASP A 66 -26.87 -8.72 -11.49
C ASP A 66 -25.37 -8.83 -11.83
N VAL A 67 -24.60 -9.66 -11.10
CA VAL A 67 -23.17 -9.88 -11.33
C VAL A 67 -22.99 -10.96 -12.40
N THR A 68 -22.40 -10.59 -13.54
CA THR A 68 -22.22 -11.48 -14.71
C THR A 68 -20.75 -11.76 -15.03
N ASP A 69 -19.82 -10.90 -14.63
CA ASP A 69 -18.43 -10.92 -15.10
C ASP A 69 -17.47 -11.60 -14.11
N ILE A 70 -17.99 -12.04 -12.95
CA ILE A 70 -17.23 -12.71 -11.90
C ILE A 70 -17.91 -14.02 -11.52
N CYS A 71 -17.12 -15.06 -11.25
CA CYS A 71 -17.61 -16.37 -10.85
C CYS A 71 -17.19 -16.72 -9.42
N VAL A 72 -18.04 -17.50 -8.73
CA VAL A 72 -17.69 -18.13 -7.46
C VAL A 72 -16.45 -19.00 -7.64
N GLY A 73 -15.54 -18.93 -6.69
CA GLY A 73 -14.25 -19.62 -6.69
C GLY A 73 -13.08 -18.82 -7.22
N GLN A 74 -13.29 -17.67 -7.87
CA GLN A 74 -12.21 -16.83 -8.35
C GLN A 74 -11.45 -16.16 -7.20
N LEU A 75 -10.12 -16.04 -7.39
CA LEU A 75 -9.22 -15.29 -6.52
C LEU A 75 -9.38 -13.79 -6.82
N VAL A 76 -9.62 -13.00 -5.80
CA VAL A 76 -9.91 -11.57 -5.94
C VAL A 76 -9.27 -10.73 -4.84
N THR A 77 -9.05 -9.47 -5.14
CA THR A 77 -8.94 -8.36 -4.18
C THR A 77 -9.94 -7.29 -4.55
N ALA A 78 -9.99 -6.17 -3.83
CA ALA A 78 -10.83 -5.05 -4.25
C ALA A 78 -10.23 -3.70 -3.83
N LEU A 79 -10.67 -2.65 -4.50
CA LEU A 79 -10.31 -1.26 -4.17
C LEU A 79 -10.86 -0.91 -2.78
N PRO A 80 -10.02 -0.39 -1.87
CA PRO A 80 -10.45 -0.06 -0.52
C PRO A 80 -11.18 1.29 -0.43
N GLN A 81 -11.18 2.10 -1.50
CA GLN A 81 -11.77 3.43 -1.49
C GLN A 81 -13.28 3.39 -1.79
N GLU A 82 -14.04 4.14 -0.99
CA GLU A 82 -15.41 4.51 -1.26
C GLU A 82 -15.44 5.99 -1.67
N VAL A 83 -15.96 6.27 -2.86
CA VAL A 83 -15.98 7.61 -3.46
C VAL A 83 -17.40 8.04 -3.78
N CYS A 84 -17.67 9.36 -3.74
CA CYS A 84 -19.03 9.86 -3.98
C CYS A 84 -19.45 9.84 -5.47
N GLY A 85 -18.48 9.76 -6.42
CA GLY A 85 -18.77 9.78 -7.86
C GLY A 85 -19.12 11.15 -8.46
N GLU A 86 -19.54 12.13 -7.65
CA GLU A 86 -20.15 13.39 -8.12
C GLU A 86 -19.30 14.65 -7.90
N CYS A 87 -18.32 14.64 -6.98
CA CYS A 87 -17.46 15.79 -6.75
C CYS A 87 -16.52 16.07 -7.94
N VAL A 88 -15.89 17.25 -7.95
CA VAL A 88 -15.02 17.66 -9.06
C VAL A 88 -13.88 16.66 -9.32
N PRO A 89 -13.13 16.21 -8.31
CA PRO A 89 -12.13 15.17 -8.50
C PRO A 89 -12.69 13.87 -9.11
N CYS A 90 -13.83 13.38 -8.62
CA CYS A 90 -14.45 12.15 -9.13
C CYS A 90 -14.85 12.28 -10.61
N ARG A 91 -15.48 13.38 -11.01
CA ARG A 91 -15.85 13.63 -12.42
C ARG A 91 -14.64 13.74 -13.35
N ARG A 92 -13.44 14.04 -12.80
CA ARG A 92 -12.18 14.08 -13.55
C ARG A 92 -11.40 12.75 -13.51
N GLY A 93 -11.95 11.71 -12.90
CA GLY A 93 -11.29 10.42 -12.74
C GLY A 93 -10.20 10.39 -11.64
N ASN A 94 -10.07 11.44 -10.85
CA ASN A 94 -9.13 11.53 -9.74
C ASN A 94 -9.80 11.05 -8.44
N TRP A 95 -10.27 9.83 -8.43
CA TRP A 95 -11.08 9.27 -7.34
C TRP A 95 -10.36 9.29 -5.98
N HIS A 96 -9.04 9.14 -5.96
CA HIS A 96 -8.21 9.25 -4.76
C HIS A 96 -8.20 10.64 -4.11
N LEU A 97 -8.72 11.65 -4.79
CA LEU A 97 -8.91 13.02 -4.30
C LEU A 97 -10.38 13.34 -4.04
N CYS A 98 -11.24 12.34 -3.88
CA CYS A 98 -12.66 12.54 -3.61
C CYS A 98 -12.88 13.39 -2.35
N ASP A 99 -13.75 14.42 -2.43
CA ASP A 99 -14.06 15.30 -1.28
C ASP A 99 -14.71 14.54 -0.12
N ASN A 100 -15.38 13.41 -0.41
CA ASN A 100 -16.05 12.54 0.56
C ASN A 100 -15.39 11.14 0.60
N LEU A 101 -14.07 11.09 0.42
CA LEU A 101 -13.33 9.82 0.42
C LEU A 101 -13.49 9.11 1.77
N LYS A 102 -13.89 7.85 1.70
CA LYS A 102 -13.77 6.91 2.81
C LYS A 102 -12.86 5.76 2.41
N VAL A 103 -12.07 5.29 3.34
CA VAL A 103 -11.22 4.12 3.13
C VAL A 103 -11.67 3.02 4.09
N ARG A 104 -11.87 1.83 3.57
CA ARG A 104 -12.22 0.66 4.36
C ARG A 104 -11.12 0.34 5.37
N GLY A 105 -11.53 -0.02 6.57
CA GLY A 105 -10.59 -0.18 7.69
C GLY A 105 -10.39 1.09 8.54
N PHE A 106 -10.86 2.26 8.07
CA PHE A 106 -10.72 3.54 8.77
C PHE A 106 -12.07 4.26 8.96
N GLN A 107 -12.71 4.72 7.88
CA GLN A 107 -14.00 5.40 7.92
C GLN A 107 -15.17 4.48 7.58
N ALA A 108 -14.88 3.32 6.98
CA ALA A 108 -15.84 2.28 6.67
C ALA A 108 -15.32 0.93 7.17
N PRO A 109 -16.19 -0.07 7.41
CA PRO A 109 -15.76 -1.40 7.82
C PRO A 109 -14.78 -2.03 6.83
N GLY A 110 -13.67 -2.55 7.34
CA GLY A 110 -12.62 -3.18 6.56
C GLY A 110 -12.77 -4.69 6.41
N CYS A 111 -11.74 -5.32 5.87
CA CYS A 111 -11.71 -6.71 5.47
C CYS A 111 -11.18 -7.68 6.56
N ALA A 112 -10.88 -7.22 7.78
CA ALA A 112 -10.45 -8.08 8.89
C ALA A 112 -11.63 -8.88 9.47
N GLN A 113 -12.24 -9.72 8.64
CA GLN A 113 -13.39 -10.57 8.92
C GLN A 113 -13.35 -11.79 7.97
N ASP A 114 -14.09 -12.86 8.31
CA ASP A 114 -14.07 -14.08 7.50
C ASP A 114 -14.74 -13.88 6.13
N TYR A 115 -15.82 -13.09 6.11
CA TYR A 115 -16.57 -12.76 4.90
C TYR A 115 -16.76 -11.26 4.79
N PHE A 116 -16.55 -10.76 3.60
CA PHE A 116 -16.61 -9.36 3.26
C PHE A 116 -17.45 -9.16 2.01
N VAL A 117 -18.31 -8.14 1.99
CA VAL A 117 -19.13 -7.79 0.83
C VAL A 117 -18.71 -6.45 0.26
N THR A 118 -18.60 -6.38 -1.06
CA THR A 118 -18.25 -5.15 -1.78
C THR A 118 -18.96 -5.10 -3.14
N GLU A 119 -19.06 -3.90 -3.71
CA GLU A 119 -19.62 -3.65 -5.01
C GLU A 119 -18.76 -4.28 -6.11
N ILE A 120 -19.39 -4.78 -7.17
CA ILE A 120 -18.72 -5.46 -8.28
C ILE A 120 -17.67 -4.58 -8.97
N ASP A 121 -17.93 -3.30 -9.13
CA ASP A 121 -17.03 -2.33 -9.78
C ASP A 121 -15.71 -2.10 -9.04
N LYS A 122 -15.64 -2.54 -7.77
CA LYS A 122 -14.42 -2.48 -6.96
C LYS A 122 -13.61 -3.77 -6.98
N VAL A 123 -14.21 -4.87 -7.42
CA VAL A 123 -13.56 -6.19 -7.37
C VAL A 123 -12.56 -6.32 -8.52
N ILE A 124 -11.37 -6.81 -8.18
CA ILE A 124 -10.28 -7.09 -9.12
C ILE A 124 -10.01 -8.58 -9.10
N VAL A 125 -10.32 -9.25 -10.22
CA VAL A 125 -9.98 -10.67 -10.40
C VAL A 125 -8.47 -10.79 -10.60
N LEU A 126 -7.86 -11.66 -9.83
CA LEU A 126 -6.43 -11.92 -9.89
C LEU A 126 -6.13 -13.13 -10.79
N PRO A 127 -4.96 -13.20 -11.42
CA PRO A 127 -4.55 -14.37 -12.18
C PRO A 127 -4.57 -15.65 -11.31
N GLU A 128 -4.98 -16.77 -11.90
CA GLU A 128 -5.01 -18.07 -11.21
C GLU A 128 -3.62 -18.53 -10.71
N SER A 129 -2.56 -18.02 -11.34
CA SER A 129 -1.16 -18.29 -10.94
C SER A 129 -0.72 -17.56 -9.66
N PHE A 130 -1.52 -16.62 -9.14
CA PHE A 130 -1.16 -15.90 -7.92
C PHE A 130 -1.41 -16.75 -6.69
N THR A 131 -0.47 -16.67 -5.74
CA THR A 131 -0.71 -17.18 -4.40
C THR A 131 -1.60 -16.22 -3.61
N LEU A 132 -2.16 -16.70 -2.50
CA LEU A 132 -2.96 -15.86 -1.59
C LEU A 132 -2.14 -14.70 -1.02
N GLU A 133 -0.86 -14.94 -0.73
CA GLU A 133 0.09 -13.94 -0.22
C GLU A 133 0.34 -12.87 -1.28
N GLN A 134 0.59 -13.25 -2.53
CA GLN A 134 0.76 -12.30 -3.63
C GLN A 134 -0.50 -11.46 -3.84
N GLY A 135 -1.67 -12.06 -3.70
CA GLY A 135 -2.95 -11.35 -3.79
C GLY A 135 -3.11 -10.26 -2.73
N ALA A 136 -2.69 -10.53 -1.49
CA ALA A 136 -2.75 -9.54 -0.41
C ALA A 136 -1.78 -8.37 -0.59
N PHE A 137 -0.70 -8.55 -1.39
CA PHE A 137 0.25 -7.49 -1.70
C PHE A 137 -0.17 -6.55 -2.83
N ILE A 138 -1.27 -6.82 -3.52
CA ILE A 138 -1.71 -6.01 -4.68
C ILE A 138 -2.00 -4.56 -4.27
N GLU A 139 -2.65 -4.36 -3.13
CA GLU A 139 -2.96 -3.01 -2.65
C GLU A 139 -1.68 -2.20 -2.36
N PRO A 140 -0.75 -2.61 -1.48
CA PRO A 140 0.46 -1.84 -1.23
C PRO A 140 1.38 -1.75 -2.46
N LEU A 141 1.36 -2.72 -3.36
CA LEU A 141 2.07 -2.64 -4.64
C LEU A 141 1.47 -1.54 -5.55
N ALA A 142 0.14 -1.37 -5.55
CA ALA A 142 -0.51 -0.30 -6.29
C ALA A 142 -0.11 1.10 -5.76
N VAL A 143 0.08 1.25 -4.45
CA VAL A 143 0.61 2.48 -3.84
C VAL A 143 2.03 2.78 -4.37
N ALA A 144 2.91 1.79 -4.38
CA ALA A 144 4.27 1.95 -4.91
C ALA A 144 4.27 2.24 -6.42
N SER A 145 3.38 1.59 -7.18
CA SER A 145 3.20 1.84 -8.61
C SER A 145 2.77 3.28 -8.88
N HIS A 146 1.80 3.78 -8.14
CA HIS A 146 1.35 5.16 -8.24
C HIS A 146 2.48 6.14 -7.92
N SER A 147 3.20 5.93 -6.81
CA SER A 147 4.31 6.79 -6.38
C SER A 147 5.41 6.86 -7.44
N THR A 148 5.84 5.72 -7.98
CA THR A 148 6.86 5.69 -9.04
C THR A 148 6.40 6.28 -10.36
N SER A 149 5.10 6.20 -10.67
CA SER A 149 4.52 6.83 -11.87
C SER A 149 4.44 8.36 -11.72
N ARG A 150 4.19 8.85 -10.51
CA ARG A 150 4.18 10.30 -10.21
C ARG A 150 5.57 10.93 -10.31
N ALA A 151 6.63 10.19 -10.05
CA ALA A 151 8.01 10.66 -10.16
C ALA A 151 8.50 10.83 -11.61
N GLY A 152 7.74 10.35 -12.60
CA GLY A 152 8.07 10.51 -14.02
C GLY A 152 9.03 9.45 -14.56
N LEU A 153 9.96 9.85 -15.43
CA LEU A 153 10.88 8.92 -16.09
C LEU A 153 11.97 8.45 -15.12
N LEU A 154 12.00 7.17 -14.81
CA LEU A 154 12.97 6.58 -13.88
C LEU A 154 14.18 5.91 -14.56
N ARG A 155 14.13 5.67 -15.88
CA ARG A 155 15.20 4.97 -16.59
C ARG A 155 16.51 5.75 -16.53
N GLY A 156 17.53 5.12 -15.95
CA GLY A 156 18.85 5.71 -15.77
C GLY A 156 18.99 6.66 -14.58
N ALA A 157 17.88 6.97 -13.89
CA ALA A 157 17.91 7.84 -12.73
C ALA A 157 18.59 7.18 -11.51
N ASN A 158 19.29 7.98 -10.73
CA ASN A 158 19.85 7.63 -9.43
C ASN A 158 18.82 7.94 -8.34
N ILE A 159 18.32 6.91 -7.68
CA ILE A 159 17.17 7.03 -6.78
C ILE A 159 17.54 6.59 -5.37
N ALA A 160 17.18 7.39 -4.37
CA ALA A 160 17.17 6.94 -2.99
C ALA A 160 15.74 6.66 -2.50
N VAL A 161 15.60 5.60 -1.70
CA VAL A 161 14.37 5.27 -0.96
C VAL A 161 14.70 5.27 0.52
N ILE A 162 14.06 6.12 1.30
CA ILE A 162 14.24 6.20 2.75
C ILE A 162 13.09 5.46 3.43
N GLY A 163 13.42 4.38 4.14
CA GLY A 163 12.47 3.43 4.72
C GLY A 163 12.33 2.17 3.87
N ALA A 164 12.87 1.05 4.37
CA ALA A 164 12.82 -0.27 3.72
C ALA A 164 11.67 -1.15 4.24
N GLY A 165 10.55 -0.53 4.64
CA GLY A 165 9.29 -1.22 4.91
C GLY A 165 8.65 -1.74 3.62
N THR A 166 7.41 -2.25 3.71
CA THR A 166 6.68 -2.82 2.56
C THR A 166 6.63 -1.85 1.37
N ILE A 167 6.21 -0.60 1.60
CA ILE A 167 6.10 0.41 0.52
C ILE A 167 7.47 0.74 -0.06
N GLY A 168 8.48 1.01 0.78
CA GLY A 168 9.82 1.35 0.28
C GLY A 168 10.46 0.21 -0.50
N ASN A 169 10.29 -1.04 -0.07
CA ASN A 169 10.74 -2.20 -0.84
C ASN A 169 10.07 -2.29 -2.21
N PHE A 170 8.74 -2.11 -2.29
CA PHE A 170 8.04 -2.12 -3.57
C PHE A 170 8.43 -0.94 -4.46
N VAL A 171 8.58 0.26 -3.90
CA VAL A 171 9.09 1.43 -4.64
C VAL A 171 10.48 1.15 -5.22
N GLY A 172 11.40 0.61 -4.41
CA GLY A 172 12.75 0.27 -4.84
C GLY A 172 12.76 -0.77 -5.97
N GLN A 173 12.04 -1.87 -5.80
CA GLN A 173 11.94 -2.93 -6.81
C GLN A 173 11.30 -2.41 -8.12
N MET A 174 10.24 -1.60 -8.03
CA MET A 174 9.60 -1.02 -9.21
C MET A 174 10.48 0.01 -9.92
N ALA A 175 11.21 0.84 -9.16
CA ALA A 175 12.17 1.78 -9.73
C ALA A 175 13.29 1.04 -10.47
N GLN A 176 13.84 -0.02 -9.85
CA GLN A 176 14.86 -0.87 -10.47
C GLN A 176 14.33 -1.57 -11.73
N ALA A 177 13.12 -2.12 -11.70
CA ALA A 177 12.47 -2.72 -12.86
C ALA A 177 12.24 -1.74 -14.02
N LYS A 178 12.07 -0.45 -13.70
CA LYS A 178 11.99 0.65 -14.68
C LYS A 178 13.36 1.16 -15.15
N GLY A 179 14.45 0.56 -14.68
CA GLY A 179 15.82 0.84 -15.11
C GLY A 179 16.53 1.93 -14.32
N ALA A 180 16.07 2.27 -13.11
CA ALA A 180 16.78 3.13 -12.18
C ALA A 180 17.90 2.38 -11.44
N LYS A 181 18.90 3.12 -10.96
CA LYS A 181 19.82 2.66 -9.92
C LYS A 181 19.25 3.04 -8.56
N VAL A 182 19.14 2.10 -7.64
CA VAL A 182 18.42 2.30 -6.36
C VAL A 182 19.34 2.11 -5.17
N LEU A 183 19.34 3.12 -4.28
CA LEU A 183 19.90 3.06 -2.93
C LEU A 183 18.74 3.08 -1.94
N ILE A 184 18.63 2.09 -1.05
CA ILE A 184 17.55 2.03 -0.06
C ILE A 184 18.10 2.07 1.37
N GLY A 185 17.48 2.84 2.25
CA GLY A 185 17.90 3.02 3.63
C GLY A 185 16.84 2.70 4.67
N ASP A 186 17.26 2.09 5.78
CA ASP A 186 16.41 1.90 6.98
C ASP A 186 17.31 1.77 8.21
N VAL A 187 16.79 2.15 9.38
CA VAL A 187 17.47 1.94 10.68
C VAL A 187 17.44 0.47 11.10
N SER A 188 16.55 -0.33 10.56
CA SER A 188 16.38 -1.74 10.87
C SER A 188 17.21 -2.62 9.94
N GLU A 189 18.23 -3.28 10.46
CA GLU A 189 19.02 -4.27 9.70
C GLU A 189 18.17 -5.44 9.18
N THR A 190 17.10 -5.81 9.90
CA THR A 190 16.15 -6.83 9.42
C THR A 190 15.47 -6.39 8.13
N ARG A 191 15.01 -5.14 8.05
CA ARG A 191 14.38 -4.59 6.84
C ARG A 191 15.38 -4.43 5.70
N LEU A 192 16.61 -4.01 5.99
CA LEU A 192 17.68 -3.96 5.00
C LEU A 192 18.03 -5.37 4.49
N GLY A 193 17.99 -6.39 5.35
CA GLY A 193 18.14 -7.79 4.96
C GLY A 193 17.05 -8.25 3.99
N VAL A 194 15.78 -7.86 4.22
CA VAL A 194 14.67 -8.13 3.30
C VAL A 194 14.89 -7.41 1.97
N ALA A 195 15.31 -6.14 1.99
CA ALA A 195 15.61 -5.38 0.78
C ALA A 195 16.67 -6.07 -0.10
N ARG A 196 17.77 -6.54 0.52
CA ARG A 196 18.81 -7.32 -0.19
C ARG A 196 18.25 -8.63 -0.76
N ALA A 197 17.42 -9.35 0.00
CA ALA A 197 16.79 -10.59 -0.47
C ALA A 197 15.83 -10.34 -1.65
N CYS A 198 15.26 -9.13 -1.76
CA CYS A 198 14.45 -8.69 -2.90
C CYS A 198 15.28 -8.14 -4.08
N GLY A 199 16.61 -8.23 -4.04
CA GLY A 199 17.49 -7.80 -5.13
C GLY A 199 17.88 -6.31 -5.11
N LEU A 200 17.61 -5.59 -4.01
CA LEU A 200 18.07 -4.21 -3.81
C LEU A 200 19.47 -4.24 -3.16
N GLU A 201 20.51 -4.22 -4.00
CA GLU A 201 21.89 -4.47 -3.58
C GLU A 201 22.48 -3.32 -2.74
N HIS A 202 22.17 -2.07 -3.11
CA HIS A 202 22.72 -0.91 -2.43
C HIS A 202 21.81 -0.51 -1.27
N VAL A 203 22.26 -0.79 -0.07
CA VAL A 203 21.54 -0.44 1.17
C VAL A 203 22.41 0.39 2.08
N PHE A 204 21.79 1.25 2.92
CA PHE A 204 22.50 1.99 3.97
C PHE A 204 21.68 2.08 5.24
N ASN A 205 22.35 2.24 6.36
CA ASN A 205 21.72 2.54 7.65
C ASN A 205 21.97 4.02 7.99
N PRO A 206 20.94 4.86 8.09
CA PRO A 206 21.09 6.29 8.37
C PRO A 206 21.62 6.61 9.77
N GLU A 207 21.66 5.65 10.70
CA GLU A 207 22.32 5.78 12.00
C GLU A 207 23.85 5.63 11.90
N ILE A 208 24.34 5.04 10.80
CA ILE A 208 25.79 4.80 10.57
C ILE A 208 26.33 5.77 9.52
N ASP A 209 25.61 5.96 8.40
CA ASP A 209 26.04 6.80 7.29
C ASP A 209 24.94 7.79 6.89
N HIS A 210 25.32 9.03 6.61
CA HIS A 210 24.40 10.01 6.04
C HIS A 210 24.02 9.66 4.61
N LEU A 211 22.78 9.97 4.22
CA LEU A 211 22.26 9.71 2.87
C LEU A 211 23.18 10.24 1.76
N SER A 212 23.67 11.48 1.89
CA SER A 212 24.58 12.09 0.91
C SER A 212 25.85 11.25 0.71
N LYS A 213 26.49 10.83 1.80
CA LYS A 213 27.70 10.01 1.75
C LYS A 213 27.46 8.64 1.15
N ALA A 214 26.33 8.00 1.51
CA ALA A 214 25.92 6.72 0.92
C ALA A 214 25.64 6.88 -0.58
N ALA A 215 24.99 7.96 -0.99
CA ALA A 215 24.74 8.30 -2.39
C ALA A 215 26.05 8.53 -3.19
N ASP A 216 26.98 9.30 -2.62
CA ASP A 216 28.29 9.54 -3.25
C ASP A 216 29.07 8.22 -3.46
N SER A 217 28.97 7.29 -2.54
CA SER A 217 29.62 5.98 -2.65
C SER A 217 29.05 5.10 -3.76
N VAL A 218 27.76 5.23 -4.07
CA VAL A 218 27.06 4.41 -5.07
C VAL A 218 26.98 5.09 -6.43
N PHE A 219 26.73 6.40 -6.47
CA PHE A 219 26.45 7.17 -7.68
C PHE A 219 27.57 8.13 -8.07
N GLY A 220 28.56 8.34 -7.19
CA GLY A 220 29.66 9.28 -7.41
C GLY A 220 29.16 10.71 -7.55
N SER A 221 29.79 11.47 -8.44
CA SER A 221 29.46 12.90 -8.68
C SER A 221 28.12 13.12 -9.39
N GLU A 222 27.45 12.07 -9.87
CA GLU A 222 26.12 12.19 -10.50
C GLU A 222 25.03 12.53 -9.47
N GLY A 223 25.23 12.13 -8.20
CA GLY A 223 24.30 12.44 -7.10
C GLY A 223 22.95 11.75 -7.22
N LEU A 224 21.91 12.30 -6.58
CA LEU A 224 20.55 11.78 -6.51
C LEU A 224 19.57 12.61 -7.34
N ASP A 225 18.89 11.97 -8.28
CA ASP A 225 17.86 12.62 -9.10
C ASP A 225 16.51 12.63 -8.39
N ILE A 226 16.19 11.57 -7.66
CA ILE A 226 14.88 11.38 -7.00
C ILE A 226 15.08 10.77 -5.62
N VAL A 227 14.32 11.25 -4.65
CA VAL A 227 14.23 10.63 -3.32
C VAL A 227 12.78 10.30 -3.01
N PHE A 228 12.52 9.05 -2.64
CA PHE A 228 11.24 8.62 -2.09
C PHE A 228 11.36 8.52 -0.57
N ASP A 229 10.61 9.33 0.16
CA ASP A 229 10.49 9.20 1.61
C ASP A 229 9.31 8.26 1.95
N CYS A 230 9.64 7.04 2.35
CA CYS A 230 8.71 5.99 2.80
C CYS A 230 8.79 5.77 4.32
N ALA A 231 9.59 6.56 5.04
CA ALA A 231 9.72 6.51 6.49
C ALA A 231 8.76 7.48 7.20
N GLY A 232 8.46 8.64 6.58
CA GLY A 232 7.55 9.65 7.10
C GLY A 232 8.03 10.34 8.38
N ALA A 233 9.35 10.37 8.64
CA ALA A 233 9.94 11.04 9.77
C ALA A 233 10.46 12.43 9.37
N GLN A 234 10.47 13.39 10.31
CA GLN A 234 11.01 14.72 10.04
C GLN A 234 12.46 14.69 9.57
N LEU A 235 13.27 13.81 10.17
CA LEU A 235 14.68 13.64 9.79
C LEU A 235 14.86 13.06 8.39
N SER A 236 13.99 12.10 7.98
CA SER A 236 14.05 11.52 6.65
C SER A 236 13.69 12.54 5.56
N LEU A 237 12.64 13.32 5.80
CA LEU A 237 12.25 14.40 4.88
C LEU A 237 13.36 15.45 4.74
N TYR A 238 13.99 15.86 5.84
CA TYR A 238 15.10 16.80 5.80
C TYR A 238 16.30 16.24 5.02
N ALA A 239 16.67 14.98 5.29
CA ALA A 239 17.73 14.30 4.56
C ALA A 239 17.43 14.22 3.06
N ALA A 240 16.19 13.93 2.67
CA ALA A 240 15.75 13.88 1.28
C ALA A 240 15.96 15.23 0.57
N ILE A 241 15.45 16.32 1.16
CA ILE A 241 15.53 17.67 0.58
C ILE A 241 16.99 18.14 0.45
N CYS A 242 17.85 17.83 1.43
CA CYS A 242 19.24 18.24 1.43
C CYS A 242 20.15 17.43 0.51
N SER A 243 19.72 16.23 0.07
CA SER A 243 20.57 15.30 -0.69
C SER A 243 20.20 15.18 -2.16
N VAL A 244 19.00 15.59 -2.57
CA VAL A 244 18.57 15.55 -3.97
C VAL A 244 19.25 16.64 -4.78
N ASN A 245 19.58 16.34 -6.04
CA ASN A 245 20.15 17.29 -6.99
C ASN A 245 19.21 18.50 -7.19
N LYS A 246 19.80 19.63 -7.54
CA LYS A 246 19.03 20.82 -7.95
C LYS A 246 18.42 20.53 -9.32
N GLY A 247 17.09 20.55 -9.38
CA GLY A 247 16.31 20.33 -10.60
C GLY A 247 15.79 21.60 -11.23
#